data_57efa23514bbd393de6f801f3fef180f
#
_entry.id   57efa23514bbd393de6f801f3fef180f
#
_cell.length_a   1.000
_cell.length_b   1.000
_cell.length_c   1.000
_cell.angle_alpha   90.00
_cell.angle_beta   90.00
_cell.angle_gamma   90.00
#
_symmetry.space_group_name_H-M   'P 1'
#
loop_
_entity.id
_entity.type
_entity.pdbx_description
1 polymer ?
#
loop_
_entity_poly.entity_id
_entity_poly.type
_entity_poly.pdbx_seq_one_letter_code
_entity_poly.pdbx_strand_id
1 'polypeptide(L)'
;MIKVRKFLAMIDFGHTLFGLPFAYLGAFLAIPGIPSIKQLLWITVAMLSARSAALCLNRLIDRRIDRANPRTEGWVMAAGELPVAGVWLLVVLFFVILFFAAGQLNLLCVKLAPLAVLILWVYSYTKRFTWWCHLLLGMAVGIGPVGGWIAITGQFAWEPLILWMAVACWIAGFDTMYACQDIKFDRARGLYSIPARFGERGALMFSAMFHLFTVVFLILNGIVLHLGIWYYAGIIFTGLLLLYEHIIVTPGNLARVNFASFKINHYVGLIIFTTTLLDILA
;
A
#
# COMPACT_ATOMS: atom_id res chain seq x y z
N MET A 1 -23.24 -12.44 -14.37
CA MET A 1 -22.77 -12.69 -12.98
C MET A 1 -21.25 -12.65 -12.94
N ILE A 2 -20.66 -11.87 -12.03
CA ILE A 2 -19.20 -11.85 -11.81
C ILE A 2 -18.81 -13.18 -11.17
N LYS A 3 -17.93 -13.93 -11.81
CA LYS A 3 -17.41 -15.17 -11.21
C LYS A 3 -16.50 -14.78 -10.04
N VAL A 4 -16.82 -15.20 -8.82
CA VAL A 4 -16.08 -14.86 -7.59
C VAL A 4 -14.58 -15.06 -7.74
N ARG A 5 -14.15 -16.18 -8.36
CA ARG A 5 -12.72 -16.45 -8.60
C ARG A 5 -12.02 -15.37 -9.44
N LYS A 6 -12.70 -14.87 -10.51
CA LYS A 6 -12.14 -13.81 -11.36
C LYS A 6 -12.09 -12.48 -10.64
N PHE A 7 -13.08 -12.20 -9.79
CA PHE A 7 -13.08 -11.03 -8.95
C PHE A 7 -11.92 -11.05 -7.94
N LEU A 8 -11.75 -12.15 -7.19
CA LEU A 8 -10.65 -12.31 -6.24
C LEU A 8 -9.27 -12.21 -6.92
N ALA A 9 -9.13 -12.74 -8.14
CA ALA A 9 -7.92 -12.58 -8.94
C ALA A 9 -7.70 -11.12 -9.38
N MET A 10 -8.77 -10.39 -9.70
CA MET A 10 -8.68 -8.98 -10.11
C MET A 10 -8.19 -8.07 -8.97
N ILE A 11 -8.70 -8.26 -7.74
CA ILE A 11 -8.32 -7.47 -6.57
C ILE A 11 -7.06 -7.97 -5.89
N ASP A 12 -6.46 -9.06 -6.40
CA ASP A 12 -5.31 -9.73 -5.78
C ASP A 12 -5.48 -9.82 -4.25
N PHE A 13 -6.41 -10.69 -3.82
CA PHE A 13 -6.87 -10.72 -2.42
C PHE A 13 -5.74 -10.90 -1.42
N GLY A 14 -4.68 -11.63 -1.79
CA GLY A 14 -3.47 -11.74 -0.96
C GLY A 14 -2.82 -10.39 -0.70
N HIS A 15 -2.72 -9.56 -1.72
CA HIS A 15 -2.19 -8.18 -1.59
C HIS A 15 -3.16 -7.23 -0.88
N THR A 16 -4.45 -7.51 -0.87
CA THR A 16 -5.43 -6.72 -0.11
C THR A 16 -5.18 -6.84 1.40
N LEU A 17 -4.78 -8.01 1.88
CA LEU A 17 -4.42 -8.25 3.28
C LEU A 17 -3.08 -7.61 3.69
N PHE A 18 -2.23 -7.30 2.73
CA PHE A 18 -0.88 -6.78 2.93
C PHE A 18 -0.82 -5.44 3.69
N GLY A 19 -1.82 -4.59 3.53
CA GLY A 19 -1.90 -3.30 4.23
C GLY A 19 -2.54 -3.36 5.62
N LEU A 20 -3.21 -4.47 5.97
CA LEU A 20 -3.96 -4.58 7.22
C LEU A 20 -3.08 -4.47 8.48
N PRO A 21 -1.88 -5.09 8.54
CA PRO A 21 -0.97 -4.93 9.66
C PRO A 21 -0.66 -3.47 9.99
N PHE A 22 -0.51 -2.61 8.98
CA PHE A 22 -0.20 -1.19 9.18
C PHE A 22 -1.40 -0.38 9.69
N ALA A 23 -2.63 -0.70 9.27
CA ALA A 23 -3.82 -0.10 9.85
C ALA A 23 -3.97 -0.48 11.33
N TYR A 24 -3.67 -1.73 11.66
CA TYR A 24 -3.64 -2.19 13.05
C TYR A 24 -2.51 -1.55 13.85
N LEU A 25 -1.31 -1.40 13.29
CA LEU A 25 -0.23 -0.66 13.95
C LEU A 25 -0.69 0.72 14.40
N GLY A 26 -1.32 1.49 13.49
CA GLY A 26 -1.89 2.78 13.86
C GLY A 26 -2.92 2.69 15.00
N ALA A 27 -3.76 1.67 14.99
CA ALA A 27 -4.76 1.45 16.03
C ALA A 27 -4.15 1.07 17.40
N PHE A 28 -3.16 0.17 17.41
CA PHE A 28 -2.50 -0.28 18.66
C PHE A 28 -1.58 0.80 19.26
N LEU A 29 -0.93 1.60 18.43
CA LEU A 29 -0.07 2.70 18.87
C LEU A 29 -0.85 3.93 19.35
N ALA A 30 -2.16 4.00 19.09
CA ALA A 30 -3.00 5.14 19.41
C ALA A 30 -3.40 5.24 20.89
N ILE A 31 -3.36 4.14 21.63
CA ILE A 31 -3.77 4.05 23.03
C ILE A 31 -2.89 3.06 23.82
N PRO A 32 -2.71 3.28 25.13
CA PRO A 32 -2.16 2.25 26.00
C PRO A 32 -3.13 1.05 26.06
N GLY A 33 -2.68 -0.14 25.60
CA GLY A 33 -3.45 -1.37 25.67
C GLY A 33 -4.01 -1.85 24.33
N ILE A 34 -5.02 -2.72 24.38
CA ILE A 34 -5.56 -3.40 23.19
C ILE A 34 -6.86 -2.75 22.75
N PRO A 35 -6.99 -2.34 21.48
CA PRO A 35 -8.25 -1.86 20.91
C PRO A 35 -9.37 -2.90 21.04
N SER A 36 -10.61 -2.47 21.19
CA SER A 36 -11.75 -3.39 21.29
C SER A 36 -11.92 -4.21 20.00
N ILE A 37 -12.40 -5.44 20.14
CA ILE A 37 -12.69 -6.33 19.00
C ILE A 37 -13.63 -5.64 18.00
N LYS A 38 -14.60 -4.87 18.48
CA LYS A 38 -15.54 -4.10 17.64
C LYS A 38 -14.79 -3.08 16.77
N GLN A 39 -13.84 -2.33 17.34
CA GLN A 39 -13.02 -1.37 16.59
C GLN A 39 -12.14 -2.06 15.56
N LEU A 40 -11.45 -3.14 15.94
CA LEU A 40 -10.62 -3.93 15.03
C LEU A 40 -11.44 -4.51 13.87
N LEU A 41 -12.63 -5.02 14.11
CA LEU A 41 -13.54 -5.51 13.06
C LEU A 41 -13.91 -4.39 12.07
N TRP A 42 -14.29 -3.20 12.54
CA TRP A 42 -14.65 -2.11 11.64
C TRP A 42 -13.45 -1.50 10.92
N ILE A 43 -12.27 -1.45 11.53
CA ILE A 43 -11.01 -1.09 10.85
C ILE A 43 -10.72 -2.10 9.73
N THR A 44 -10.90 -3.40 9.98
CA THR A 44 -10.74 -4.45 8.96
C THR A 44 -11.71 -4.24 7.79
N VAL A 45 -12.99 -4.03 8.07
CA VAL A 45 -14.02 -3.81 7.03
C VAL A 45 -13.68 -2.56 6.22
N ALA A 46 -13.32 -1.45 6.88
CA ALA A 46 -12.93 -0.20 6.22
C ALA A 46 -11.71 -0.39 5.32
N MET A 47 -10.65 -1.03 5.85
CA MET A 47 -9.39 -1.25 5.12
C MET A 47 -9.58 -2.17 3.91
N LEU A 48 -10.28 -3.30 4.07
CA LEU A 48 -10.55 -4.24 2.98
C LEU A 48 -11.41 -3.58 1.89
N SER A 49 -12.42 -2.81 2.28
CA SER A 49 -13.29 -2.09 1.35
C SER A 49 -12.52 -1.00 0.59
N ALA A 50 -11.75 -0.15 1.28
CA ALA A 50 -10.93 0.88 0.66
C ALA A 50 -9.93 0.28 -0.33
N ARG A 51 -9.23 -0.79 0.06
CA ARG A 51 -8.24 -1.46 -0.79
C ARG A 51 -8.87 -2.13 -2.00
N SER A 52 -10.00 -2.83 -1.82
CA SER A 52 -10.73 -3.46 -2.93
C SER A 52 -11.25 -2.42 -3.91
N ALA A 53 -11.82 -1.31 -3.43
CA ALA A 53 -12.24 -0.20 -4.28
C ALA A 53 -11.07 0.39 -5.07
N ALA A 54 -9.94 0.66 -4.41
CA ALA A 54 -8.75 1.21 -5.03
C ALA A 54 -8.19 0.31 -6.14
N LEU A 55 -8.13 -1.01 -5.92
CA LEU A 55 -7.68 -1.97 -6.91
C LEU A 55 -8.66 -2.06 -8.09
N CYS A 56 -9.98 -2.10 -7.82
CA CYS A 56 -11.00 -2.05 -8.88
C CYS A 56 -10.87 -0.79 -9.73
N LEU A 57 -10.73 0.39 -9.09
CA LEU A 57 -10.53 1.67 -9.78
C LEU A 57 -9.27 1.66 -10.64
N ASN A 58 -8.14 1.23 -10.10
CA ASN A 58 -6.89 1.17 -10.84
C ASN A 58 -7.03 0.28 -12.09
N ARG A 59 -7.61 -0.93 -11.95
CA ARG A 59 -7.86 -1.84 -13.08
C ARG A 59 -8.84 -1.27 -14.11
N LEU A 60 -9.86 -0.52 -13.69
CA LEU A 60 -10.81 0.14 -14.61
C LEU A 60 -10.14 1.28 -15.37
N ILE A 61 -9.43 2.15 -14.67
CA ILE A 61 -8.78 3.34 -15.21
C ILE A 61 -7.67 2.94 -16.18
N ASP A 62 -6.86 1.94 -15.81
CA ASP A 62 -5.71 1.51 -16.58
C ASP A 62 -6.01 0.41 -17.61
N ARG A 63 -7.24 -0.10 -17.71
CA ARG A 63 -7.60 -1.26 -18.57
C ARG A 63 -7.08 -1.18 -20.00
N ARG A 64 -7.05 0.03 -20.61
CA ARG A 64 -6.56 0.22 -21.99
C ARG A 64 -5.04 0.17 -22.07
N ILE A 65 -4.36 0.68 -21.04
CA ILE A 65 -2.91 0.63 -20.89
C ILE A 65 -2.49 -0.81 -20.64
N ASP A 66 -3.15 -1.48 -19.68
CA ASP A 66 -2.86 -2.87 -19.30
C ASP A 66 -3.06 -3.84 -20.47
N ARG A 67 -4.11 -3.63 -21.28
CA ARG A 67 -4.32 -4.44 -22.51
C ARG A 67 -3.23 -4.28 -23.55
N ALA A 68 -2.60 -3.12 -23.62
CA ALA A 68 -1.53 -2.85 -24.56
C ALA A 68 -0.14 -3.28 -24.08
N ASN A 69 0.01 -3.60 -22.80
CA ASN A 69 1.25 -4.06 -22.20
C ASN A 69 1.32 -5.59 -22.20
N PRO A 70 2.31 -6.21 -22.88
CA PRO A 70 2.46 -7.67 -22.94
C PRO A 70 2.52 -8.36 -21.58
N ARG A 71 2.99 -7.64 -20.53
CA ARG A 71 3.06 -8.18 -19.16
C ARG A 71 1.69 -8.27 -18.48
N THR A 72 0.77 -7.36 -18.81
CA THR A 72 -0.53 -7.21 -18.11
C THR A 72 -1.75 -7.47 -18.98
N GLU A 73 -1.58 -7.75 -20.28
CA GLU A 73 -2.69 -8.02 -21.22
C GLU A 73 -3.59 -9.18 -20.78
N GLY A 74 -3.01 -10.18 -20.09
CA GLY A 74 -3.72 -11.32 -19.52
C GLY A 74 -4.48 -11.03 -18.22
N TRP A 75 -4.37 -9.81 -17.67
CA TRP A 75 -5.14 -9.47 -16.47
C TRP A 75 -6.63 -9.39 -16.74
N VAL A 76 -7.44 -9.82 -15.77
CA VAL A 76 -8.89 -10.03 -15.90
C VAL A 76 -9.63 -8.85 -16.56
N MET A 77 -9.31 -7.59 -16.18
CA MET A 77 -9.92 -6.40 -16.79
C MET A 77 -9.34 -6.06 -18.16
N ALA A 78 -8.04 -6.25 -18.36
CA ALA A 78 -7.36 -6.03 -19.62
C ALA A 78 -7.84 -7.02 -20.68
N ALA A 79 -7.97 -8.31 -20.32
CA ALA A 79 -8.50 -9.38 -21.16
C ALA A 79 -10.02 -9.25 -21.44
N GLY A 80 -10.72 -8.34 -20.74
CA GLY A 80 -12.16 -8.15 -20.95
C GLY A 80 -13.04 -9.26 -20.32
N GLU A 81 -12.52 -10.01 -19.36
CA GLU A 81 -13.22 -11.14 -18.74
C GLU A 81 -14.31 -10.74 -17.73
N LEU A 82 -14.34 -9.48 -17.32
CA LEU A 82 -15.36 -8.90 -16.45
C LEU A 82 -16.03 -7.70 -17.11
N PRO A 83 -17.37 -7.54 -16.95
CA PRO A 83 -18.08 -6.40 -17.49
C PRO A 83 -17.71 -5.11 -16.74
N VAL A 84 -17.37 -4.06 -17.48
CA VAL A 84 -16.96 -2.75 -16.90
C VAL A 84 -18.02 -2.20 -15.94
N ALA A 85 -19.30 -2.24 -16.32
CA ALA A 85 -20.40 -1.76 -15.47
C ALA A 85 -20.48 -2.55 -14.14
N GLY A 86 -20.23 -3.87 -14.19
CA GLY A 86 -20.20 -4.70 -12.98
C GLY A 86 -19.07 -4.33 -12.03
N VAL A 87 -17.89 -3.98 -12.57
CA VAL A 87 -16.75 -3.56 -11.74
C VAL A 87 -16.98 -2.15 -11.17
N TRP A 88 -17.60 -1.23 -11.93
CA TRP A 88 -18.02 0.07 -11.37
C TRP A 88 -19.03 -0.09 -10.22
N LEU A 89 -19.98 -1.00 -10.36
CA LEU A 89 -20.93 -1.31 -9.27
C LEU A 89 -20.19 -1.80 -8.01
N LEU A 90 -19.16 -2.64 -8.16
CA LEU A 90 -18.33 -3.08 -7.04
C LEU A 90 -17.55 -1.92 -6.39
N VAL A 91 -17.02 -0.99 -7.19
CA VAL A 91 -16.36 0.21 -6.65
C VAL A 91 -17.31 1.02 -5.77
N VAL A 92 -18.53 1.28 -6.27
CA VAL A 92 -19.56 1.99 -5.50
C VAL A 92 -19.93 1.22 -4.24
N LEU A 93 -20.15 -0.09 -4.34
CA LEU A 93 -20.47 -0.94 -3.19
C LEU A 93 -19.38 -0.89 -2.12
N PHE A 94 -18.11 -1.01 -2.52
CA PHE A 94 -17.00 -0.95 -1.56
C PHE A 94 -16.87 0.44 -0.90
N PHE A 95 -17.10 1.52 -1.63
CA PHE A 95 -17.13 2.84 -1.01
C PHE A 95 -18.32 3.00 -0.04
N VAL A 96 -19.50 2.47 -0.38
CA VAL A 96 -20.64 2.46 0.55
C VAL A 96 -20.29 1.69 1.83
N ILE A 97 -19.65 0.51 1.72
CA ILE A 97 -19.21 -0.28 2.87
C ILE A 97 -18.14 0.49 3.67
N LEU A 98 -17.20 1.18 3.02
CA LEU A 98 -16.21 2.04 3.69
C LEU A 98 -16.86 3.14 4.51
N PHE A 99 -17.83 3.88 3.93
CA PHE A 99 -18.57 4.94 4.66
C PHE A 99 -19.36 4.37 5.83
N PHE A 100 -20.01 3.23 5.63
CA PHE A 100 -20.75 2.55 6.70
C PHE A 100 -19.80 2.13 7.85
N ALA A 101 -18.66 1.52 7.52
CA ALA A 101 -17.65 1.14 8.51
C ALA A 101 -17.07 2.36 9.24
N ALA A 102 -16.78 3.46 8.53
CA ALA A 102 -16.36 4.72 9.13
C ALA A 102 -17.39 5.27 10.14
N GLY A 103 -18.68 5.15 9.81
CA GLY A 103 -19.78 5.53 10.70
C GLY A 103 -19.87 4.69 11.97
N GLN A 104 -19.41 3.45 11.95
CA GLN A 104 -19.34 2.58 13.14
C GLN A 104 -18.12 2.88 14.03
N LEU A 105 -17.14 3.61 13.53
CA LEU A 105 -15.94 4.01 14.26
C LEU A 105 -16.14 5.35 14.95
N ASN A 106 -16.10 6.45 14.22
CA ASN A 106 -16.36 7.79 14.78
C ASN A 106 -16.65 8.83 13.69
N LEU A 107 -17.10 10.01 14.10
CA LEU A 107 -17.48 11.10 13.20
C LEU A 107 -16.31 11.62 12.34
N LEU A 108 -15.08 11.63 12.90
CA LEU A 108 -13.91 12.10 12.15
C LEU A 108 -13.56 11.14 11.00
N CYS A 109 -13.69 9.83 11.21
CA CYS A 109 -13.55 8.84 10.13
C CYS A 109 -14.53 9.11 8.99
N VAL A 110 -15.81 9.41 9.31
CA VAL A 110 -16.82 9.76 8.29
C VAL A 110 -16.44 11.02 7.53
N LYS A 111 -15.99 12.07 8.24
CA LYS A 111 -15.58 13.35 7.62
C LYS A 111 -14.38 13.21 6.71
N LEU A 112 -13.44 12.32 7.04
CA LEU A 112 -12.22 12.09 6.25
C LEU A 112 -12.38 11.04 5.15
N ALA A 113 -13.44 10.21 5.20
CA ALA A 113 -13.68 9.19 4.18
C ALA A 113 -13.77 9.75 2.74
N PRO A 114 -14.42 10.91 2.46
CA PRO A 114 -14.41 11.50 1.12
C PRO A 114 -12.99 11.86 0.62
N LEU A 115 -12.13 12.38 1.52
CA LEU A 115 -10.74 12.68 1.19
C LEU A 115 -9.95 11.41 0.86
N ALA A 116 -10.13 10.35 1.65
CA ALA A 116 -9.52 9.05 1.37
C ALA A 116 -9.97 8.50 0.00
N VAL A 117 -11.27 8.55 -0.32
CA VAL A 117 -11.80 8.16 -1.63
C VAL A 117 -11.16 8.97 -2.76
N LEU A 118 -11.04 10.30 -2.59
CA LEU A 118 -10.41 11.18 -3.58
C LEU A 118 -8.93 10.79 -3.82
N ILE A 119 -8.17 10.57 -2.76
CA ILE A 119 -6.77 10.14 -2.84
C ILE A 119 -6.67 8.80 -3.58
N LEU A 120 -7.50 7.81 -3.20
CA LEU A 120 -7.55 6.49 -3.83
C LEU A 120 -7.99 6.54 -5.31
N TRP A 121 -8.73 7.55 -5.70
CA TRP A 121 -9.11 7.75 -7.10
C TRP A 121 -8.00 8.42 -7.89
N VAL A 122 -7.46 9.54 -7.39
CA VAL A 122 -6.51 10.40 -8.09
C VAL A 122 -5.18 9.69 -8.35
N TYR A 123 -4.68 8.87 -7.39
CA TYR A 123 -3.39 8.21 -7.56
C TYR A 123 -3.34 7.33 -8.83
N SER A 124 -4.46 6.71 -9.23
CA SER A 124 -4.52 5.86 -10.42
C SER A 124 -4.26 6.60 -11.75
N TYR A 125 -4.36 7.94 -11.74
CA TYR A 125 -4.05 8.76 -12.92
C TYR A 125 -2.62 9.27 -12.95
N THR A 126 -1.88 9.18 -11.86
CA THR A 126 -0.60 9.88 -11.65
C THR A 126 0.47 9.51 -12.67
N LYS A 127 0.55 8.26 -13.12
CA LYS A 127 1.47 7.82 -14.16
C LYS A 127 1.24 8.45 -15.55
N ARG A 128 0.15 9.24 -15.73
CA ARG A 128 -0.14 9.99 -16.96
C ARG A 128 0.48 11.36 -16.99
N PHE A 129 0.94 11.89 -15.84
CA PHE A 129 1.46 13.27 -15.75
C PHE A 129 2.67 13.45 -14.82
N THR A 130 3.02 12.46 -13.98
CA THR A 130 4.18 12.59 -13.08
C THR A 130 4.93 11.29 -12.87
N TRP A 131 6.26 11.37 -12.85
CA TRP A 131 7.14 10.25 -12.55
C TRP A 131 7.19 9.91 -11.04
N TRP A 132 6.63 10.75 -10.16
CA TRP A 132 6.45 10.47 -8.73
C TRP A 132 5.28 9.51 -8.44
N CYS A 133 4.69 8.89 -9.46
CA CYS A 133 3.51 8.00 -9.32
C CYS A 133 3.70 6.90 -8.25
N HIS A 134 4.92 6.37 -8.09
CA HIS A 134 5.24 5.35 -7.08
C HIS A 134 5.13 5.89 -5.65
N LEU A 135 5.65 7.11 -5.39
CA LEU A 135 5.51 7.76 -4.09
C LEU A 135 4.03 8.12 -3.81
N LEU A 136 3.31 8.62 -4.80
CA LEU A 136 1.89 8.93 -4.67
C LEU A 136 1.04 7.68 -4.42
N LEU A 137 1.39 6.54 -5.04
CA LEU A 137 0.82 5.24 -4.70
C LEU A 137 1.11 4.89 -3.23
N GLY A 138 2.37 5.03 -2.81
CA GLY A 138 2.79 4.77 -1.44
C GLY A 138 2.03 5.62 -0.43
N MET A 139 1.87 6.91 -0.71
CA MET A 139 1.08 7.82 0.14
C MET A 139 -0.41 7.43 0.19
N ALA A 140 -1.00 7.06 -0.95
CA ALA A 140 -2.41 6.68 -1.01
C ALA A 140 -2.69 5.37 -0.25
N VAL A 141 -1.82 4.37 -0.41
CA VAL A 141 -1.98 3.06 0.24
C VAL A 141 -1.50 3.08 1.69
N GLY A 142 -0.44 3.87 1.96
CA GLY A 142 0.17 4.00 3.27
C GLY A 142 -0.66 4.79 4.29
N ILE A 143 -1.82 5.34 3.93
CA ILE A 143 -2.69 6.11 4.85
C ILE A 143 -3.32 5.22 5.96
N GLY A 144 -3.22 3.90 5.86
CA GLY A 144 -3.76 2.95 6.81
C GLY A 144 -3.44 3.23 8.28
N PRO A 145 -2.17 3.49 8.68
CA PRO A 145 -1.82 3.84 10.05
C PRO A 145 -2.56 5.07 10.60
N VAL A 146 -2.68 6.12 9.79
CA VAL A 146 -3.42 7.34 10.17
C VAL A 146 -4.90 7.03 10.36
N GLY A 147 -5.48 6.25 9.45
CA GLY A 147 -6.85 5.78 9.56
C GLY A 147 -7.10 4.94 10.80
N GLY A 148 -6.18 4.00 11.11
CA GLY A 148 -6.24 3.17 12.32
C GLY A 148 -6.17 3.98 13.61
N TRP A 149 -5.25 4.94 13.68
CA TRP A 149 -5.11 5.87 14.81
C TRP A 149 -6.40 6.68 15.05
N ILE A 150 -6.90 7.34 13.99
CA ILE A 150 -8.12 8.13 14.06
C ILE A 150 -9.35 7.28 14.41
N ALA A 151 -9.40 6.03 13.92
CA ALA A 151 -10.47 5.09 14.21
C ALA A 151 -10.61 4.81 15.72
N ILE A 152 -9.50 4.82 16.44
CA ILE A 152 -9.46 4.57 17.89
C ILE A 152 -9.68 5.84 18.69
N THR A 153 -8.96 6.92 18.34
CA THR A 153 -8.92 8.16 19.14
C THR A 153 -10.05 9.13 18.83
N GLY A 154 -10.61 9.08 17.61
CA GLY A 154 -11.53 10.11 17.12
C GLY A 154 -10.89 11.48 16.93
N GLN A 155 -9.57 11.58 17.01
CA GLN A 155 -8.79 12.82 16.93
C GLN A 155 -7.67 12.72 15.90
N PHE A 156 -7.32 13.87 15.30
CA PHE A 156 -6.14 13.99 14.48
C PHE A 156 -4.92 14.18 15.37
N ALA A 157 -3.84 13.48 15.04
CA ALA A 157 -2.53 13.60 15.67
C ALA A 157 -1.43 13.62 14.59
N TRP A 158 -0.26 14.12 14.91
CA TRP A 158 0.86 14.18 13.95
C TRP A 158 1.74 12.92 14.01
N GLU A 159 1.71 12.21 15.14
CA GLU A 159 2.53 11.01 15.38
C GLU A 159 2.32 9.91 14.32
N PRO A 160 1.06 9.53 13.97
CA PRO A 160 0.84 8.52 12.95
C PRO A 160 1.26 8.94 11.54
N LEU A 161 1.54 10.25 11.30
CA LEU A 161 2.08 10.71 10.02
C LEU A 161 3.50 10.20 9.78
N ILE A 162 4.29 10.00 10.84
CA ILE A 162 5.65 9.43 10.72
C ILE A 162 5.55 7.98 10.22
N LEU A 163 4.67 7.19 10.81
CA LEU A 163 4.46 5.82 10.37
C LEU A 163 3.86 5.78 8.95
N TRP A 164 2.97 6.72 8.61
CA TRP A 164 2.48 6.88 7.24
C TRP A 164 3.61 7.10 6.25
N MET A 165 4.55 8.01 6.55
CA MET A 165 5.72 8.27 5.70
C MET A 165 6.62 7.04 5.57
N ALA A 166 6.82 6.27 6.65
CA ALA A 166 7.55 5.01 6.59
C ALA A 166 6.90 4.02 5.61
N VAL A 167 5.59 3.83 5.72
CA VAL A 167 4.82 2.92 4.83
C VAL A 167 4.78 3.44 3.40
N ALA A 168 4.63 4.76 3.21
CA ALA A 168 4.63 5.38 1.88
C ALA A 168 5.96 5.18 1.16
N CYS A 169 7.08 5.40 1.85
CA CYS A 169 8.41 5.16 1.30
C CYS A 169 8.66 3.67 1.02
N TRP A 170 8.26 2.79 1.92
CA TRP A 170 8.37 1.35 1.71
C TRP A 170 7.65 0.88 0.45
N ILE A 171 6.39 1.29 0.27
CA ILE A 171 5.61 0.96 -0.92
C ILE A 171 6.24 1.56 -2.18
N ALA A 172 6.64 2.84 -2.13
CA ALA A 172 7.32 3.50 -3.24
C ALA A 172 8.61 2.79 -3.65
N GLY A 173 9.35 2.26 -2.69
CA GLY A 173 10.61 1.53 -2.93
C GLY A 173 10.39 0.27 -3.74
N PHE A 174 9.57 -0.67 -3.25
CA PHE A 174 9.34 -1.92 -3.96
C PHE A 174 8.55 -1.74 -5.26
N ASP A 175 7.62 -0.77 -5.31
CA ASP A 175 6.85 -0.51 -6.54
C ASP A 175 7.74 0.11 -7.64
N THR A 176 8.68 0.99 -7.29
CA THR A 176 9.69 1.51 -8.22
C THR A 176 10.58 0.39 -8.76
N MET A 177 11.01 -0.54 -7.90
CA MET A 177 11.78 -1.72 -8.31
C MET A 177 10.96 -2.62 -9.25
N TYR A 178 9.72 -2.88 -8.91
CA TYR A 178 8.79 -3.68 -9.72
C TYR A 178 8.54 -3.08 -11.10
N ALA A 179 8.38 -1.75 -11.17
CA ALA A 179 8.11 -1.02 -12.40
C ALA A 179 9.30 -1.00 -13.38
N CYS A 180 10.50 -1.44 -12.99
CA CYS A 180 11.62 -1.62 -13.92
C CYS A 180 11.28 -2.57 -15.07
N GLN A 181 10.34 -3.50 -14.88
CA GLN A 181 9.88 -4.41 -15.93
C GLN A 181 9.16 -3.70 -17.09
N ASP A 182 8.59 -2.51 -16.83
CA ASP A 182 7.76 -1.78 -17.78
C ASP A 182 8.49 -0.63 -18.49
N ILE A 183 9.81 -0.42 -18.29
CA ILE A 183 10.59 0.71 -18.82
C ILE A 183 10.37 0.91 -20.33
N LYS A 184 10.48 -0.15 -21.11
CA LYS A 184 10.34 -0.07 -22.58
C LYS A 184 8.92 0.30 -22.99
N PHE A 185 7.93 -0.29 -22.33
CA PHE A 185 6.51 -0.03 -22.58
C PHE A 185 6.13 1.40 -22.18
N ASP A 186 6.48 1.82 -20.97
CA ASP A 186 6.15 3.15 -20.45
C ASP A 186 6.74 4.25 -21.35
N ARG A 187 8.01 4.13 -21.76
CA ARG A 187 8.66 5.07 -22.70
C ARG A 187 7.94 5.11 -24.04
N ALA A 188 7.61 3.95 -24.61
CA ALA A 188 6.93 3.88 -25.90
C ALA A 188 5.50 4.47 -25.88
N ARG A 189 4.86 4.49 -24.72
CA ARG A 189 3.50 5.00 -24.51
C ARG A 189 3.43 6.41 -23.92
N GLY A 190 4.58 7.03 -23.65
CA GLY A 190 4.64 8.35 -23.01
C GLY A 190 4.09 8.36 -21.58
N LEU A 191 4.17 7.21 -20.88
CA LEU A 191 3.80 7.12 -19.48
C LEU A 191 4.97 7.56 -18.59
N TYR A 192 4.61 8.17 -17.46
CA TYR A 192 5.59 8.70 -16.51
C TYR A 192 5.81 7.70 -15.38
N SER A 193 7.05 7.30 -15.19
CA SER A 193 7.49 6.51 -14.04
C SER A 193 8.97 6.82 -13.74
N ILE A 194 9.41 6.56 -12.50
CA ILE A 194 10.83 6.72 -12.15
C ILE A 194 11.69 5.87 -13.09
N PRO A 195 11.39 4.57 -13.33
CA PRO A 195 12.18 3.76 -14.26
C PRO A 195 12.15 4.28 -15.70
N ALA A 196 11.02 4.75 -16.20
CA ALA A 196 10.93 5.32 -17.56
C ALA A 196 11.83 6.54 -17.73
N ARG A 197 11.91 7.41 -16.70
CA ARG A 197 12.70 8.65 -16.73
C ARG A 197 14.19 8.40 -16.51
N PHE A 198 14.54 7.66 -15.46
CA PHE A 198 15.93 7.53 -14.99
C PHE A 198 16.61 6.22 -15.39
N GLY A 199 15.89 5.32 -16.07
CA GLY A 199 16.38 3.99 -16.41
C GLY A 199 16.48 3.05 -15.20
N GLU A 200 16.96 1.86 -15.44
CA GLU A 200 17.00 0.79 -14.43
C GLU A 200 17.91 1.12 -13.25
N ARG A 201 19.13 1.60 -13.51
CA ARG A 201 20.07 1.99 -12.44
C ARG A 201 19.52 3.11 -11.55
N GLY A 202 18.99 4.16 -12.18
CA GLY A 202 18.37 5.27 -11.45
C GLY A 202 17.17 4.82 -10.64
N ALA A 203 16.32 3.97 -11.19
CA ALA A 203 15.14 3.44 -10.49
C ALA A 203 15.53 2.62 -9.24
N LEU A 204 16.52 1.73 -9.36
CA LEU A 204 17.00 0.94 -8.22
C LEU A 204 17.66 1.82 -7.14
N MET A 205 18.34 2.91 -7.54
CA MET A 205 18.86 3.89 -6.60
C MET A 205 17.72 4.63 -5.85
N PHE A 206 16.67 5.08 -6.56
CA PHE A 206 15.48 5.67 -5.93
C PHE A 206 14.79 4.67 -4.99
N SER A 207 14.66 3.42 -5.41
CA SER A 207 14.10 2.34 -4.57
C SER A 207 14.90 2.17 -3.28
N ALA A 208 16.25 2.10 -3.37
CA ALA A 208 17.12 2.01 -2.20
C ALA A 208 16.99 3.23 -1.27
N MET A 209 16.90 4.42 -1.84
CA MET A 209 16.68 5.65 -1.09
C MET A 209 15.32 5.64 -0.35
N PHE A 210 14.26 5.19 -1.00
CA PHE A 210 12.95 5.05 -0.37
C PHE A 210 13.00 4.01 0.77
N HIS A 211 13.66 2.87 0.60
CA HIS A 211 13.82 1.87 1.64
C HIS A 211 14.68 2.38 2.82
N LEU A 212 15.70 3.20 2.53
CA LEU A 212 16.45 3.89 3.59
C LEU A 212 15.55 4.83 4.39
N PHE A 213 14.75 5.66 3.72
CA PHE A 213 13.78 6.53 4.39
C PHE A 213 12.74 5.76 5.17
N THR A 214 12.31 4.58 4.71
CA THR A 214 11.45 3.67 5.49
C THR A 214 12.07 3.37 6.85
N VAL A 215 13.33 2.93 6.87
CA VAL A 215 14.04 2.61 8.13
C VAL A 215 14.18 3.86 9.01
N VAL A 216 14.55 5.00 8.42
CA VAL A 216 14.68 6.28 9.16
C VAL A 216 13.35 6.68 9.81
N PHE A 217 12.24 6.63 9.05
CA PHE A 217 10.92 6.98 9.60
C PHE A 217 10.44 5.96 10.64
N LEU A 218 10.73 4.66 10.50
CA LEU A 218 10.45 3.67 11.54
C LEU A 218 11.24 3.99 12.84
N ILE A 219 12.53 4.32 12.73
CA ILE A 219 13.33 4.74 13.88
C ILE A 219 12.73 5.99 14.54
N LEU A 220 12.40 7.02 13.76
CA LEU A 220 11.76 8.24 14.26
C LEU A 220 10.42 7.94 14.95
N ASN A 221 9.61 7.06 14.39
CA ASN A 221 8.35 6.62 15.00
C ASN A 221 8.60 5.96 16.37
N GLY A 222 9.62 5.10 16.48
CA GLY A 222 10.00 4.46 17.73
C GLY A 222 10.46 5.46 18.79
N ILE A 223 11.25 6.47 18.40
CA ILE A 223 11.71 7.53 19.30
C ILE A 223 10.53 8.37 19.81
N VAL A 224 9.66 8.81 18.90
CA VAL A 224 8.52 9.68 19.23
C VAL A 224 7.49 8.99 20.11
N LEU A 225 7.24 7.70 19.88
CA LEU A 225 6.29 6.91 20.66
C LEU A 225 6.93 6.16 21.84
N HIS A 226 8.23 6.40 22.10
CA HIS A 226 8.97 5.75 23.19
C HIS A 226 8.89 4.23 23.21
N LEU A 227 8.97 3.60 21.99
CA LEU A 227 8.89 2.15 21.84
C LEU A 227 10.17 1.46 22.31
N GLY A 228 10.06 0.23 22.78
CA GLY A 228 11.12 -0.54 23.40
C GLY A 228 11.90 -1.44 22.44
N ILE A 229 12.63 -2.38 23.01
CA ILE A 229 13.64 -3.19 22.31
C ILE A 229 13.05 -4.09 21.23
N TRP A 230 11.84 -4.63 21.42
CA TRP A 230 11.19 -5.51 20.45
C TRP A 230 10.87 -4.78 19.16
N TYR A 231 10.40 -3.54 19.26
CA TYR A 231 10.15 -2.70 18.09
C TYR A 231 11.43 -2.47 17.28
N TYR A 232 12.54 -2.10 17.94
CA TYR A 232 13.82 -1.88 17.26
C TYR A 232 14.41 -3.15 16.66
N ALA A 233 14.21 -4.31 17.30
CA ALA A 233 14.56 -5.60 16.70
C ALA A 233 13.78 -5.81 15.38
N GLY A 234 12.48 -5.49 15.35
CA GLY A 234 11.67 -5.52 14.13
C GLY A 234 12.22 -4.61 13.02
N ILE A 235 12.70 -3.41 13.36
CA ILE A 235 13.34 -2.50 12.38
C ILE A 235 14.61 -3.12 11.80
N ILE A 236 15.45 -3.74 12.65
CA ILE A 236 16.67 -4.40 12.17
C ILE A 236 16.33 -5.52 11.17
N PHE A 237 15.39 -6.41 11.51
CA PHE A 237 14.97 -7.48 10.59
C PHE A 237 14.37 -6.93 9.29
N THR A 238 13.54 -5.89 9.39
CA THR A 238 12.99 -5.20 8.21
C THR A 238 14.10 -4.62 7.34
N GLY A 239 15.06 -3.91 7.94
CA GLY A 239 16.21 -3.34 7.23
C GLY A 239 17.04 -4.40 6.52
N LEU A 240 17.26 -5.56 7.14
CA LEU A 240 17.96 -6.70 6.52
C LEU A 240 17.18 -7.28 5.33
N LEU A 241 15.84 -7.39 5.43
CA LEU A 241 15.01 -7.84 4.32
C LEU A 241 15.06 -6.86 3.14
N LEU A 242 14.92 -5.55 3.42
CA LEU A 242 15.00 -4.51 2.38
C LEU A 242 16.38 -4.47 1.73
N LEU A 243 17.45 -4.61 2.50
CA LEU A 243 18.81 -4.74 1.96
C LEU A 243 18.94 -5.97 1.07
N TYR A 244 18.38 -7.11 1.48
CA TYR A 244 18.43 -8.34 0.69
C TYR A 244 17.73 -8.19 -0.66
N GLU A 245 16.64 -7.42 -0.76
CA GLU A 245 16.00 -7.09 -2.05
C GLU A 245 16.97 -6.44 -3.03
N HIS A 246 17.77 -5.47 -2.56
CA HIS A 246 18.75 -4.77 -3.39
C HIS A 246 19.98 -5.61 -3.74
N ILE A 247 20.25 -6.69 -2.99
CA ILE A 247 21.29 -7.67 -3.34
C ILE A 247 20.84 -8.59 -4.48
N ILE A 248 19.56 -9.02 -4.44
CA ILE A 248 19.05 -10.00 -5.42
C ILE A 248 18.48 -9.36 -6.69
N VAL A 249 18.17 -8.06 -6.68
CA VAL A 249 17.70 -7.29 -7.84
C VAL A 249 18.73 -6.23 -8.17
N THR A 250 19.42 -6.42 -9.28
CA THR A 250 20.52 -5.54 -9.72
C THR A 250 20.30 -5.07 -11.15
N PRO A 251 20.92 -3.95 -11.57
CA PRO A 251 20.84 -3.49 -12.94
C PRO A 251 21.29 -4.58 -13.94
N GLY A 252 20.45 -4.87 -14.95
CA GLY A 252 20.67 -5.96 -15.90
C GLY A 252 20.19 -7.34 -15.43
N ASN A 253 19.78 -7.49 -14.17
CA ASN A 253 19.23 -8.75 -13.64
C ASN A 253 17.95 -8.51 -12.81
N LEU A 254 16.82 -8.49 -13.48
CA LEU A 254 15.48 -8.34 -12.88
C LEU A 254 14.78 -9.69 -12.65
N ALA A 255 15.46 -10.83 -12.81
CA ALA A 255 14.83 -12.15 -12.74
C ALA A 255 14.09 -12.41 -11.41
N ARG A 256 14.57 -11.81 -10.31
CA ARG A 256 13.99 -11.97 -8.97
C ARG A 256 13.12 -10.79 -8.52
N VAL A 257 12.81 -9.84 -9.40
CA VAL A 257 12.05 -8.64 -9.02
C VAL A 257 10.66 -8.98 -8.46
N ASN A 258 9.94 -9.94 -9.04
CA ASN A 258 8.64 -10.38 -8.51
C ASN A 258 8.77 -11.02 -7.11
N PHE A 259 9.83 -11.79 -6.88
CA PHE A 259 10.08 -12.39 -5.58
C PHE A 259 10.42 -11.30 -4.54
N ALA A 260 11.28 -10.35 -4.88
CA ALA A 260 11.62 -9.21 -4.02
C ALA A 260 10.35 -8.41 -3.70
N SER A 261 9.67 -7.88 -4.71
CA SER A 261 8.55 -6.95 -4.51
C SER A 261 7.32 -7.57 -3.82
N PHE A 262 7.11 -8.89 -3.90
CA PHE A 262 5.91 -9.50 -3.34
C PHE A 262 6.19 -10.46 -2.19
N LYS A 263 7.16 -11.36 -2.32
CA LYS A 263 7.38 -12.37 -1.28
C LYS A 263 8.11 -11.79 -0.07
N ILE A 264 9.17 -11.02 -0.27
CA ILE A 264 9.93 -10.42 0.83
C ILE A 264 9.08 -9.38 1.55
N ASN A 265 8.44 -8.49 0.81
CA ASN A 265 7.63 -7.42 1.37
C ASN A 265 6.41 -7.90 2.15
N HIS A 266 5.91 -9.11 1.88
CA HIS A 266 4.87 -9.73 2.70
C HIS A 266 5.30 -9.89 4.16
N TYR A 267 6.57 -10.20 4.41
CA TYR A 267 7.11 -10.37 5.76
C TYR A 267 7.38 -9.04 6.46
N VAL A 268 7.68 -7.95 5.73
CA VAL A 268 7.97 -6.64 6.32
C VAL A 268 6.82 -6.15 7.21
N GLY A 269 5.59 -6.11 6.66
CA GLY A 269 4.42 -5.68 7.44
C GLY A 269 4.13 -6.58 8.63
N LEU A 270 4.29 -7.90 8.47
CA LEU A 270 4.05 -8.86 9.52
C LEU A 270 5.09 -8.75 10.65
N ILE A 271 6.37 -8.60 10.31
CA ILE A 271 7.47 -8.45 11.28
C ILE A 271 7.26 -7.18 12.11
N ILE A 272 7.09 -6.03 11.47
CA ILE A 272 6.90 -4.75 12.18
C ILE A 272 5.66 -4.82 13.06
N PHE A 273 4.54 -5.37 12.57
CA PHE A 273 3.33 -5.52 13.37
C PHE A 273 3.55 -6.42 14.58
N THR A 274 4.12 -7.62 14.38
CA THR A 274 4.31 -8.59 15.45
C THR A 274 5.27 -8.08 16.51
N THR A 275 6.39 -7.48 16.10
CA THR A 275 7.39 -6.95 17.04
C THR A 275 6.89 -5.71 17.78
N THR A 276 6.09 -4.84 17.15
CA THR A 276 5.42 -3.75 17.85
C THR A 276 4.40 -4.26 18.85
N LEU A 277 3.63 -5.29 18.50
CA LEU A 277 2.66 -5.88 19.42
C LEU A 277 3.35 -6.52 20.62
N LEU A 278 4.46 -7.21 20.42
CA LEU A 278 5.29 -7.75 21.51
C LEU A 278 5.80 -6.62 22.41
N ASP A 279 6.21 -5.51 21.85
CA ASP A 279 6.71 -4.35 22.58
C ASP A 279 5.63 -3.67 23.44
N ILE A 280 4.38 -3.60 22.93
CA ILE A 280 3.24 -3.03 23.67
C ILE A 280 2.77 -3.96 24.81
N LEU A 281 2.96 -5.27 24.66
CA LEU A 281 2.50 -6.28 25.63
C LEU A 281 3.57 -6.64 26.69
N ALA A 282 4.85 -6.28 26.48
CA ALA A 282 5.95 -6.51 27.40
C ALA A 282 6.04 -5.42 28.47
#